data_055ad19f86c78a013568e14b7b39525c
#
_entry.id   055ad19f86c78a013568e14b7b39525c
#
_cell.length_a   1.000
_cell.length_b   1.000
_cell.length_c   1.000
_cell.angle_alpha   90.00
_cell.angle_beta   90.00
_cell.angle_gamma   90.00
#
_symmetry.space_group_name_H-M   'P 1'
#
loop_
_entity.id
_entity.type
_entity.pdbx_description
1 polymer ?
#
loop_
_entity_poly.entity_id
_entity_poly.type
_entity_poly.pdbx_seq_one_letter_code
_entity_poly.pdbx_strand_id
1 'polypeptide(L)'
;MWHFAALRRHLSKENAVNGQLNLSASPATPATASRSKILMMAIIAGAVITNIYCTQPILPLIAADMDVNLATVDLVAGAALLGFAVGLALLLPLGDRFDRRKLVLGQIIGAFLFAAAAALAPGIWALIAASFGLGIVSCVPQQLVPFAAVMSLPGDRGRSVGTVVSGIMVGILLGRTISGVVGSAYGWRAVYGVEAAFMIPVWIAAAMLLPRGVPSTNLSYGRLLASLWPLARDHRPIRESMIVQALLWACFNAFWVNLAALLANGPWHLGSAWAGGFGIIGAAGALAASLGGRATDKRGPRSVVAASIGIVTAAFLLLAGAESSLALLVIGVIVLDIGVQSGLVSNQTRAFAVDPKAQGRINSLYMTATFSGGALGVVISGWLMTRYGWSGIVIFGIVLGLVAALVHWSGKPRREDVFSR
;
A
#
# COMPACT_ATOMS: atom_id res chain seq x y z
N MET A 1 14.27 -69.23 -18.23
CA MET A 1 13.22 -69.05 -17.19
C MET A 1 13.77 -68.70 -15.78
N TRP A 2 15.08 -68.72 -15.51
CA TRP A 2 15.67 -68.56 -14.19
C TRP A 2 16.12 -67.12 -13.90
N HIS A 3 16.24 -66.24 -14.90
CA HIS A 3 16.70 -64.83 -14.71
C HIS A 3 15.59 -63.86 -14.24
N PHE A 4 14.32 -64.13 -14.53
CA PHE A 4 13.21 -63.28 -14.10
C PHE A 4 12.78 -63.45 -12.64
N ALA A 5 13.09 -64.59 -12.02
CA ALA A 5 12.76 -64.84 -10.62
C ALA A 5 13.73 -64.17 -9.65
N ALA A 6 14.99 -63.91 -10.06
CA ALA A 6 15.99 -63.24 -9.27
C ALA A 6 15.73 -61.70 -9.23
N LEU A 7 15.31 -61.13 -10.37
CA LEU A 7 15.00 -59.67 -10.46
C LEU A 7 13.76 -59.29 -9.62
N ARG A 8 12.78 -60.20 -9.59
CA ARG A 8 11.55 -59.96 -8.77
C ARG A 8 11.81 -59.95 -7.25
N ARG A 9 12.78 -60.74 -6.77
CA ARG A 9 13.16 -60.81 -5.36
C ARG A 9 14.01 -59.57 -4.94
N HIS A 10 14.79 -58.99 -5.86
CA HIS A 10 15.54 -57.76 -5.59
C HIS A 10 14.63 -56.56 -5.48
N LEU A 11 13.68 -56.39 -6.39
CA LEU A 11 12.69 -55.27 -6.36
C LEU A 11 11.71 -55.38 -5.19
N SER A 12 11.40 -56.59 -4.69
CA SER A 12 10.57 -56.80 -3.50
C SER A 12 11.30 -56.47 -2.21
N LYS A 13 12.63 -56.63 -2.12
CA LYS A 13 13.43 -56.24 -0.95
C LYS A 13 13.69 -54.75 -0.90
N GLU A 14 13.92 -54.07 -2.04
CA GLU A 14 14.06 -52.61 -2.07
C GLU A 14 12.75 -51.87 -1.70
N ASN A 15 11.61 -52.39 -2.10
CA ASN A 15 10.30 -51.84 -1.69
C ASN A 15 9.97 -52.09 -0.22
N ALA A 16 10.51 -53.14 0.41
CA ALA A 16 10.32 -53.39 1.84
C ALA A 16 11.24 -52.55 2.72
N VAL A 17 12.40 -52.14 2.23
CA VAL A 17 13.34 -51.23 2.96
C VAL A 17 12.92 -49.78 2.83
N ASN A 18 12.33 -49.37 1.69
CA ASN A 18 11.76 -48.02 1.50
C ASN A 18 10.39 -47.81 2.16
N GLY A 19 9.71 -48.91 2.59
CA GLY A 19 8.41 -48.83 3.29
C GLY A 19 8.50 -48.52 4.81
N GLN A 20 9.69 -48.49 5.39
CA GLN A 20 9.89 -48.12 6.82
C GLN A 20 10.59 -46.80 7.04
N LEU A 21 10.76 -45.92 6.03
CA LEU A 21 11.08 -44.53 6.23
C LEU A 21 9.84 -43.80 6.70
N ASN A 22 9.73 -43.69 8.00
CA ASN A 22 8.91 -42.75 8.80
C ASN A 22 7.98 -41.81 7.99
N LEU A 23 6.77 -42.27 7.69
CA LEU A 23 5.61 -41.47 7.36
C LEU A 23 4.98 -40.83 8.65
N SER A 24 5.78 -40.31 9.56
CA SER A 24 5.30 -39.69 10.81
C SER A 24 5.77 -38.27 11.00
N ALA A 25 5.92 -37.52 9.91
CA ALA A 25 5.87 -36.06 9.96
C ALA A 25 5.10 -35.62 8.71
N SER A 26 3.81 -35.84 8.70
CA SER A 26 2.90 -35.08 7.84
C SER A 26 3.19 -33.60 8.15
N PRO A 27 3.61 -32.75 7.19
CA PRO A 27 3.75 -31.34 7.45
C PRO A 27 2.40 -30.89 7.97
N ALA A 28 2.38 -30.37 9.21
CA ALA A 28 1.16 -29.87 9.83
C ALA A 28 0.49 -28.96 8.80
N THR A 29 -0.61 -29.43 8.25
CA THR A 29 -1.43 -28.65 7.31
C THR A 29 -1.74 -27.36 8.03
N PRO A 30 -1.35 -26.19 7.53
CA PRO A 30 -1.62 -24.93 8.21
C PRO A 30 -3.13 -24.88 8.43
N ALA A 31 -3.53 -24.75 9.71
CA ALA A 31 -4.93 -24.71 10.08
C ALA A 31 -5.60 -23.60 9.27
N THR A 32 -6.52 -23.97 8.37
CA THR A 32 -7.23 -23.04 7.50
C THR A 32 -7.91 -21.99 8.37
N ALA A 33 -7.66 -20.73 8.08
CA ALA A 33 -8.24 -19.64 8.84
C ALA A 33 -9.76 -19.62 8.60
N SER A 34 -10.53 -19.61 9.69
CA SER A 34 -11.97 -19.40 9.61
C SER A 34 -12.27 -18.01 9.02
N ARG A 35 -13.47 -17.82 8.46
CA ARG A 35 -13.92 -16.52 7.93
C ARG A 35 -13.77 -15.39 8.96
N SER A 36 -14.02 -15.67 10.24
CA SER A 36 -13.84 -14.70 11.33
C SER A 36 -12.40 -14.22 11.48
N LYS A 37 -11.41 -15.10 11.30
CA LYS A 37 -9.98 -14.71 11.34
C LYS A 37 -9.59 -13.84 10.16
N ILE A 38 -10.10 -14.13 8.95
CA ILE A 38 -9.88 -13.28 7.77
C ILE A 38 -10.53 -11.90 7.95
N LEU A 39 -11.75 -11.85 8.49
CA LEU A 39 -12.41 -10.58 8.81
C LEU A 39 -11.62 -9.79 9.85
N MET A 40 -11.08 -10.46 10.88
CA MET A 40 -10.23 -9.81 11.87
C MET A 40 -8.94 -9.25 11.24
N MET A 41 -8.30 -9.98 10.33
CA MET A 41 -7.15 -9.45 9.58
C MET A 41 -7.53 -8.20 8.78
N ALA A 42 -8.74 -8.17 8.19
CA ALA A 42 -9.25 -7.01 7.48
C ALA A 42 -9.46 -5.80 8.40
N ILE A 43 -10.03 -6.02 9.60
CA ILE A 43 -10.23 -4.98 10.61
C ILE A 43 -8.88 -4.43 11.12
N ILE A 44 -7.93 -5.31 11.45
CA ILE A 44 -6.59 -4.89 11.91
C ILE A 44 -5.86 -4.12 10.79
N ALA A 45 -5.90 -4.61 9.55
CA ALA A 45 -5.29 -3.92 8.42
C ALA A 45 -5.92 -2.54 8.19
N GLY A 46 -7.25 -2.45 8.24
CA GLY A 46 -7.98 -1.19 8.14
C GLY A 46 -7.66 -0.22 9.27
N ALA A 47 -7.59 -0.72 10.50
CA ALA A 47 -7.25 0.09 11.67
C ALA A 47 -5.83 0.67 11.63
N VAL A 48 -4.84 -0.13 11.20
CA VAL A 48 -3.44 0.33 11.18
C VAL A 48 -3.17 1.29 10.03
N ILE A 49 -3.85 1.13 8.87
CA ILE A 49 -3.64 2.02 7.72
C ILE A 49 -4.16 3.45 7.97
N THR A 50 -5.09 3.66 8.93
CA THR A 50 -5.58 4.99 9.28
C THR A 50 -4.44 5.92 9.68
N ASN A 51 -3.43 5.41 10.39
CA ASN A 51 -2.24 6.17 10.83
C ASN A 51 -1.48 6.88 9.69
N ILE A 52 -1.57 6.38 8.47
CA ILE A 52 -0.90 7.00 7.31
C ILE A 52 -1.74 8.11 6.69
N TYR A 53 -3.06 7.97 6.74
CA TYR A 53 -3.97 8.84 6.00
C TYR A 53 -4.72 9.85 6.88
N CYS A 54 -4.68 9.71 8.21
CA CYS A 54 -5.32 10.64 9.15
C CYS A 54 -4.68 12.05 9.12
N THR A 55 -3.41 12.16 8.74
CA THR A 55 -2.68 13.43 8.74
C THR A 55 -3.18 14.39 7.65
N GLN A 56 -3.59 13.89 6.49
CA GLN A 56 -3.88 14.73 5.31
C GLN A 56 -4.97 15.80 5.54
N PRO A 57 -6.14 15.50 6.14
CA PRO A 57 -7.18 16.50 6.33
C PRO A 57 -6.84 17.57 7.37
N ILE A 58 -5.89 17.30 8.28
CA ILE A 58 -5.56 18.17 9.42
C ILE A 58 -4.29 19.01 9.22
N LEU A 59 -3.62 18.89 8.07
CA LEU A 59 -2.41 19.66 7.77
C LEU A 59 -2.62 21.18 7.92
N PRO A 60 -3.72 21.79 7.44
CA PRO A 60 -3.94 23.21 7.67
C PRO A 60 -4.07 23.58 9.15
N LEU A 61 -4.65 22.70 9.99
CA LEU A 61 -4.76 22.92 11.43
C LEU A 61 -3.38 22.87 12.12
N ILE A 62 -2.51 21.94 11.69
CA ILE A 62 -1.12 21.86 12.19
C ILE A 62 -0.34 23.10 11.76
N ALA A 63 -0.48 23.53 10.50
CA ALA A 63 0.19 24.72 9.99
C ALA A 63 -0.17 25.98 10.80
N ALA A 64 -1.46 26.16 11.09
CA ALA A 64 -1.95 27.29 11.87
C ALA A 64 -1.49 27.25 13.35
N ASP A 65 -1.53 26.06 13.99
CA ASP A 65 -1.16 25.91 15.41
C ASP A 65 0.35 26.05 15.64
N MET A 66 1.17 25.61 14.68
CA MET A 66 2.63 25.64 14.78
C MET A 66 3.29 26.82 14.05
N ASP A 67 2.50 27.73 13.48
CA ASP A 67 2.95 28.90 12.72
C ASP A 67 4.00 28.54 11.64
N VAL A 68 3.67 27.52 10.82
CA VAL A 68 4.54 27.07 9.73
C VAL A 68 3.80 27.13 8.39
N ASN A 69 4.56 27.28 7.30
CA ASN A 69 4.00 27.29 5.96
C ASN A 69 3.57 25.89 5.48
N LEU A 70 2.77 25.83 4.41
CA LEU A 70 2.26 24.58 3.84
C LEU A 70 3.37 23.62 3.42
N ALA A 71 4.46 24.12 2.83
CA ALA A 71 5.58 23.27 2.42
C ALA A 71 6.24 22.56 3.61
N THR A 72 6.33 23.22 4.76
CA THR A 72 6.89 22.62 5.98
C THR A 72 5.93 21.61 6.60
N VAL A 73 4.65 21.94 6.69
CA VAL A 73 3.67 21.00 7.29
C VAL A 73 3.46 19.76 6.44
N ASP A 74 3.56 19.86 5.13
CA ASP A 74 3.44 18.71 4.23
C ASP A 74 4.56 17.68 4.42
N LEU A 75 5.71 18.09 5.00
CA LEU A 75 6.77 17.15 5.40
C LEU A 75 6.27 16.11 6.41
N VAL A 76 5.24 16.41 7.21
CA VAL A 76 4.64 15.47 8.17
C VAL A 76 4.02 14.31 7.43
N ALA A 77 3.19 14.56 6.41
CA ALA A 77 2.58 13.53 5.58
C ALA A 77 3.63 12.83 4.69
N GLY A 78 4.58 13.57 4.15
CA GLY A 78 5.71 13.04 3.38
C GLY A 78 6.58 12.08 4.21
N ALA A 79 6.88 12.44 5.46
CA ALA A 79 7.63 11.61 6.39
C ALA A 79 6.88 10.31 6.74
N ALA A 80 5.56 10.38 6.96
CA ALA A 80 4.75 9.19 7.20
C ALA A 80 4.79 8.23 6.01
N LEU A 81 4.66 8.73 4.77
CA LEU A 81 4.73 7.91 3.56
C LEU A 81 6.14 7.36 3.31
N LEU A 82 7.18 8.15 3.54
CA LEU A 82 8.56 7.69 3.43
C LEU A 82 8.87 6.63 4.49
N GLY A 83 8.43 6.84 5.72
CA GLY A 83 8.52 5.85 6.79
C GLY A 83 7.83 4.55 6.41
N PHE A 84 6.63 4.62 5.83
CA PHE A 84 5.90 3.45 5.34
C PHE A 84 6.67 2.72 4.24
N ALA A 85 7.27 3.44 3.28
CA ALA A 85 8.14 2.86 2.26
C ALA A 85 9.36 2.14 2.87
N VAL A 86 10.02 2.75 3.87
CA VAL A 86 11.12 2.13 4.62
C VAL A 86 10.64 0.89 5.37
N GLY A 87 9.48 0.96 6.01
CA GLY A 87 8.84 -0.18 6.67
C GLY A 87 8.57 -1.34 5.70
N LEU A 88 8.09 -1.05 4.50
CA LEU A 88 7.88 -2.06 3.46
C LEU A 88 9.18 -2.70 2.99
N ALA A 89 10.25 -1.91 2.84
CA ALA A 89 11.54 -2.42 2.44
C ALA A 89 12.18 -3.32 3.52
N LEU A 90 12.05 -2.92 4.80
CA LEU A 90 12.73 -3.57 5.90
C LEU A 90 11.86 -4.60 6.63
N LEU A 91 10.61 -4.28 6.99
CA LEU A 91 9.79 -5.14 7.84
C LEU A 91 8.99 -6.19 7.06
N LEU A 92 8.69 -5.96 5.77
CA LEU A 92 7.95 -6.94 4.99
C LEU A 92 8.75 -8.24 4.78
N PRO A 93 10.06 -8.19 4.41
CA PRO A 93 10.88 -9.40 4.33
C PRO A 93 11.09 -10.10 5.68
N LEU A 94 11.02 -9.39 6.81
CA LEU A 94 11.08 -10.01 8.14
C LEU A 94 9.91 -10.97 8.39
N GLY A 95 8.74 -10.70 7.82
CA GLY A 95 7.57 -11.57 7.91
C GLY A 95 7.75 -12.95 7.27
N ASP A 96 8.77 -13.12 6.40
CA ASP A 96 9.12 -14.42 5.83
C ASP A 96 10.05 -15.23 6.74
N ARG A 97 10.77 -14.58 7.66
CA ARG A 97 11.74 -15.21 8.57
C ARG A 97 11.22 -15.40 9.99
N PHE A 98 10.36 -14.49 10.46
CA PHE A 98 9.84 -14.50 11.83
C PHE A 98 8.34 -14.79 11.86
N ASP A 99 7.84 -15.17 13.05
CA ASP A 99 6.40 -15.29 13.26
C ASP A 99 5.70 -13.95 12.98
N ARG A 100 4.91 -13.92 11.92
CA ARG A 100 4.17 -12.72 11.47
C ARG A 100 3.30 -12.14 12.57
N ARG A 101 2.71 -12.98 13.44
CA ARG A 101 1.91 -12.50 14.57
C ARG A 101 2.76 -11.65 15.54
N LYS A 102 3.96 -12.12 15.92
CA LYS A 102 4.85 -11.37 16.81
C LYS A 102 5.28 -10.05 16.18
N LEU A 103 5.57 -10.07 14.88
CA LEU A 103 5.97 -8.90 14.14
C LEU A 103 4.83 -7.85 14.11
N VAL A 104 3.60 -8.29 13.79
CA VAL A 104 2.42 -7.42 13.76
C VAL A 104 2.13 -6.84 15.15
N LEU A 105 2.20 -7.64 16.21
CA LEU A 105 1.99 -7.15 17.59
C LEU A 105 3.01 -6.09 17.98
N GLY A 106 4.29 -6.30 17.65
CA GLY A 106 5.34 -5.29 17.88
C GLY A 106 5.12 -4.00 17.10
N GLN A 107 4.66 -4.11 15.85
CA GLN A 107 4.34 -2.94 15.01
C GLN A 107 3.15 -2.16 15.55
N ILE A 108 2.09 -2.81 16.07
CA ILE A 108 0.94 -2.11 16.67
C ILE A 108 1.35 -1.38 17.95
N ILE A 109 2.24 -1.97 18.78
CA ILE A 109 2.83 -1.25 19.94
C ILE A 109 3.62 -0.03 19.46
N GLY A 110 4.45 -0.18 18.44
CA GLY A 110 5.18 0.93 17.83
C GLY A 110 4.24 2.02 17.30
N ALA A 111 3.11 1.64 16.67
CA ALA A 111 2.11 2.58 16.18
C ALA A 111 1.46 3.37 17.34
N PHE A 112 1.13 2.69 18.45
CA PHE A 112 0.68 3.37 19.67
C PHE A 112 1.70 4.40 20.16
N LEU A 113 2.98 4.01 20.29
CA LEU A 113 4.03 4.88 20.83
C LEU A 113 4.29 6.09 19.93
N PHE A 114 4.40 5.88 18.60
CA PHE A 114 4.65 6.97 17.68
C PHE A 114 3.44 7.88 17.48
N ALA A 115 2.21 7.34 17.53
CA ALA A 115 1.01 8.18 17.51
C ALA A 115 0.89 9.01 18.80
N ALA A 116 1.18 8.44 19.97
CA ALA A 116 1.24 9.18 21.23
C ALA A 116 2.35 10.26 21.20
N ALA A 117 3.53 9.94 20.66
CA ALA A 117 4.61 10.92 20.48
C ALA A 117 4.20 12.05 19.52
N ALA A 118 3.46 11.74 18.46
CA ALA A 118 2.93 12.76 17.55
C ALA A 118 1.89 13.66 18.25
N ALA A 119 0.98 13.11 19.05
CA ALA A 119 0.00 13.87 19.82
C ALA A 119 0.65 14.83 20.81
N LEU A 120 1.80 14.44 21.38
CA LEU A 120 2.56 15.22 22.38
C LEU A 120 3.70 16.05 21.77
N ALA A 121 3.81 16.10 20.44
CA ALA A 121 4.93 16.77 19.77
C ALA A 121 5.02 18.26 20.15
N PRO A 122 6.17 18.73 20.67
CA PRO A 122 6.35 20.11 21.08
C PRO A 122 6.58 21.07 19.92
N GLY A 123 6.86 20.57 18.72
CA GLY A 123 7.11 21.36 17.52
C GLY A 123 7.13 20.50 16.26
N ILE A 124 7.21 21.16 15.11
CA ILE A 124 7.04 20.54 13.80
C ILE A 124 8.05 19.41 13.51
N TRP A 125 9.33 19.58 13.92
CA TRP A 125 10.37 18.59 13.68
C TRP A 125 10.17 17.31 14.50
N ALA A 126 9.68 17.44 15.74
CA ALA A 126 9.30 16.30 16.57
C ALA A 126 8.10 15.55 15.95
N LEU A 127 7.12 16.29 15.43
CA LEU A 127 5.97 15.71 14.73
C LEU A 127 6.40 14.99 13.45
N ILE A 128 7.30 15.56 12.65
CA ILE A 128 7.85 14.93 11.44
C ILE A 128 8.57 13.62 11.82
N ALA A 129 9.42 13.65 12.85
CA ALA A 129 10.14 12.43 13.30
C ALA A 129 9.18 11.36 13.83
N ALA A 130 8.17 11.73 14.62
CA ALA A 130 7.14 10.82 15.11
C ALA A 130 6.33 10.22 13.95
N SER A 131 5.95 11.03 12.96
CA SER A 131 5.21 10.60 11.77
C SER A 131 6.03 9.65 10.89
N PHE A 132 7.33 9.88 10.75
CA PHE A 132 8.23 8.95 10.07
C PHE A 132 8.27 7.59 10.78
N GLY A 133 8.45 7.58 12.10
CA GLY A 133 8.41 6.35 12.90
C GLY A 133 7.06 5.64 12.83
N LEU A 134 5.95 6.40 12.90
CA LEU A 134 4.60 5.88 12.73
C LEU A 134 4.43 5.23 11.35
N GLY A 135 4.98 5.85 10.31
CA GLY A 135 5.03 5.29 8.96
C GLY A 135 5.71 3.92 8.92
N ILE A 136 6.92 3.80 9.47
CA ILE A 136 7.69 2.54 9.47
C ILE A 136 6.87 1.39 10.03
N VAL A 137 6.21 1.58 11.16
CA VAL A 137 5.50 0.51 11.85
C VAL A 137 4.11 0.24 11.27
N SER A 138 3.55 1.14 10.47
CA SER A 138 2.19 1.01 9.92
C SER A 138 2.10 0.11 8.68
N CYS A 139 3.16 -0.60 8.27
CA CYS A 139 3.14 -1.50 7.11
C CYS A 139 2.45 -2.86 7.35
N VAL A 140 1.82 -3.05 8.50
CA VAL A 140 1.01 -4.23 8.87
C VAL A 140 0.03 -4.69 7.78
N PRO A 141 -0.74 -3.81 7.10
CA PRO A 141 -1.67 -4.22 6.05
C PRO A 141 -1.02 -5.03 4.94
N GLN A 142 0.19 -4.64 4.52
CA GLN A 142 0.93 -5.32 3.46
C GLN A 142 1.49 -6.69 3.88
N GLN A 143 1.55 -6.98 5.17
CA GLN A 143 1.89 -8.30 5.72
C GLN A 143 0.64 -9.19 5.84
N LEU A 144 -0.52 -8.61 6.18
CA LEU A 144 -1.76 -9.36 6.40
C LEU A 144 -2.39 -9.84 5.08
N VAL A 145 -2.24 -9.10 3.97
CA VAL A 145 -2.75 -9.52 2.65
C VAL A 145 -2.17 -10.87 2.20
N PRO A 146 -0.84 -11.07 2.09
CA PRO A 146 -0.29 -12.37 1.74
C PRO A 146 -0.51 -13.42 2.84
N PHE A 147 -0.61 -13.02 4.11
CA PHE A 147 -0.90 -13.93 5.21
C PHE A 147 -2.30 -14.52 5.10
N ALA A 148 -3.30 -13.72 4.75
CA ALA A 148 -4.65 -14.19 4.48
C ALA A 148 -4.69 -15.18 3.30
N ALA A 149 -3.91 -14.94 2.24
CA ALA A 149 -3.82 -15.85 1.10
C ALA A 149 -3.25 -17.22 1.49
N VAL A 150 -2.18 -17.25 2.29
CA VAL A 150 -1.53 -18.48 2.76
C VAL A 150 -2.43 -19.28 3.71
N MET A 151 -3.20 -18.59 4.54
CA MET A 151 -4.11 -19.21 5.53
C MET A 151 -5.44 -19.67 4.94
N SER A 152 -5.69 -19.45 3.65
CA SER A 152 -6.96 -19.79 2.99
C SER A 152 -6.84 -21.04 2.12
N LEU A 153 -7.95 -21.76 1.97
CA LEU A 153 -8.04 -22.85 1.00
C LEU A 153 -7.74 -22.35 -0.42
N PRO A 154 -7.16 -23.17 -1.30
CA PRO A 154 -6.81 -22.76 -2.66
C PRO A 154 -7.94 -22.06 -3.43
N GLY A 155 -9.20 -22.53 -3.30
CA GLY A 155 -10.38 -21.92 -3.93
C GLY A 155 -10.87 -20.62 -3.30
N ASP A 156 -10.51 -20.33 -2.03
CA ASP A 156 -10.98 -19.15 -1.27
C ASP A 156 -9.93 -18.04 -1.17
N ARG A 157 -8.71 -18.23 -1.70
CA ARG A 157 -7.59 -17.27 -1.59
C ARG A 157 -7.96 -15.89 -2.09
N GLY A 158 -8.55 -15.80 -3.28
CA GLY A 158 -8.95 -14.52 -3.87
C GLY A 158 -9.98 -13.79 -3.02
N ARG A 159 -10.96 -14.51 -2.46
CA ARG A 159 -11.98 -13.94 -1.57
C ARG A 159 -11.37 -13.42 -0.28
N SER A 160 -10.45 -14.17 0.32
CA SER A 160 -9.78 -13.78 1.57
C SER A 160 -8.90 -12.54 1.38
N VAL A 161 -8.10 -12.51 0.32
CA VAL A 161 -7.31 -11.34 -0.07
C VAL A 161 -8.22 -10.13 -0.31
N GLY A 162 -9.31 -10.31 -1.08
CA GLY A 162 -10.29 -9.26 -1.34
C GLY A 162 -10.91 -8.71 -0.06
N THR A 163 -11.22 -9.56 0.93
CA THR A 163 -11.76 -9.12 2.23
C THR A 163 -10.75 -8.23 2.98
N VAL A 164 -9.47 -8.61 3.03
CA VAL A 164 -8.43 -7.80 3.71
C VAL A 164 -8.19 -6.48 2.98
N VAL A 165 -8.12 -6.50 1.65
CA VAL A 165 -7.97 -5.29 0.83
C VAL A 165 -9.16 -4.35 1.01
N SER A 166 -10.39 -4.88 1.07
CA SER A 166 -11.59 -4.07 1.38
C SER A 166 -11.49 -3.41 2.76
N GLY A 167 -10.98 -4.14 3.77
CA GLY A 167 -10.70 -3.58 5.08
C GLY A 167 -9.71 -2.41 5.04
N ILE A 168 -8.63 -2.55 4.25
CA ILE A 168 -7.65 -1.47 4.02
C ILE A 168 -8.34 -0.24 3.40
N MET A 169 -9.17 -0.43 2.37
CA MET A 169 -9.86 0.67 1.70
C MET A 169 -10.82 1.40 2.63
N VAL A 170 -11.59 0.64 3.43
CA VAL A 170 -12.47 1.21 4.47
C VAL A 170 -11.64 1.97 5.51
N GLY A 171 -10.48 1.44 5.92
CA GLY A 171 -9.57 2.11 6.85
C GLY A 171 -9.04 3.45 6.32
N ILE A 172 -8.63 3.49 5.05
CA ILE A 172 -8.18 4.74 4.39
C ILE A 172 -9.30 5.79 4.39
N LEU A 173 -10.51 5.37 4.06
CA LEU A 173 -11.69 6.23 4.05
C LEU A 173 -12.00 6.76 5.46
N LEU A 174 -12.15 5.85 6.42
CA LEU A 174 -12.48 6.21 7.80
C LEU A 174 -11.39 7.05 8.45
N GLY A 175 -10.11 6.75 8.19
CA GLY A 175 -8.98 7.52 8.69
C GLY A 175 -9.05 9.00 8.30
N ARG A 176 -9.34 9.28 7.03
CA ARG A 176 -9.53 10.67 6.56
C ARG A 176 -10.78 11.32 7.15
N THR A 177 -11.91 10.61 7.12
CA THR A 177 -13.20 11.17 7.56
C THR A 177 -13.21 11.46 9.07
N ILE A 178 -12.79 10.49 9.88
CA ILE A 178 -12.72 10.64 11.34
C ILE A 178 -11.72 11.73 11.72
N SER A 179 -10.54 11.72 11.08
CA SER A 179 -9.51 12.74 11.31
C SER A 179 -10.01 14.15 11.00
N GLY A 180 -10.70 14.34 9.88
CA GLY A 180 -11.28 15.62 9.53
C GLY A 180 -12.30 16.12 10.57
N VAL A 181 -13.20 15.25 11.03
CA VAL A 181 -14.22 15.57 12.05
C VAL A 181 -13.58 15.82 13.41
N VAL A 182 -12.74 14.91 13.90
CA VAL A 182 -12.06 15.05 15.19
C VAL A 182 -11.13 16.27 15.19
N GLY A 183 -10.39 16.47 14.09
CA GLY A 183 -9.48 17.60 13.95
C GLY A 183 -10.19 18.95 13.98
N SER A 184 -11.34 19.06 13.31
CA SER A 184 -12.14 20.29 13.31
C SER A 184 -12.79 20.60 14.68
N ALA A 185 -13.14 19.57 15.46
CA ALA A 185 -13.81 19.72 16.74
C ALA A 185 -12.85 19.88 17.93
N TYR A 186 -11.73 19.16 17.92
CA TYR A 186 -10.83 19.02 19.09
C TYR A 186 -9.36 19.33 18.77
N GLY A 187 -9.05 19.78 17.56
CA GLY A 187 -7.70 20.07 17.10
C GLY A 187 -6.91 18.83 16.66
N TRP A 188 -5.80 19.06 15.98
CA TRP A 188 -4.99 18.03 15.34
C TRP A 188 -4.34 17.04 16.33
N ARG A 189 -3.99 17.50 17.56
CA ARG A 189 -3.41 16.62 18.60
C ARG A 189 -4.39 15.54 19.04
N ALA A 190 -5.68 15.86 19.10
CA ALA A 190 -6.72 14.89 19.44
C ALA A 190 -6.82 13.77 18.40
N VAL A 191 -6.54 14.04 17.12
CA VAL A 191 -6.53 13.01 16.08
C VAL A 191 -5.47 11.95 16.39
N TYR A 192 -4.23 12.35 16.62
CA TYR A 192 -3.16 11.41 16.97
C TYR A 192 -3.41 10.72 18.33
N GLY A 193 -4.04 11.41 19.27
CA GLY A 193 -4.47 10.81 20.55
C GLY A 193 -5.51 9.71 20.37
N VAL A 194 -6.49 9.93 19.50
CA VAL A 194 -7.51 8.92 19.13
C VAL A 194 -6.86 7.74 18.41
N GLU A 195 -5.96 7.98 17.44
CA GLU A 195 -5.21 6.92 16.76
C GLU A 195 -4.39 6.08 17.76
N ALA A 196 -3.68 6.72 18.69
CA ALA A 196 -2.95 6.01 19.74
C ALA A 196 -3.89 5.15 20.60
N ALA A 197 -4.96 5.75 21.13
CA ALA A 197 -5.93 5.03 21.95
C ALA A 197 -6.56 3.84 21.21
N PHE A 198 -6.83 4.01 19.91
CA PHE A 198 -7.40 2.96 19.07
C PHE A 198 -6.45 1.79 18.82
N MET A 199 -5.15 1.98 18.87
CA MET A 199 -4.18 0.88 18.74
C MET A 199 -4.24 -0.10 19.93
N ILE A 200 -4.77 0.29 21.10
CA ILE A 200 -4.90 -0.60 22.28
C ILE A 200 -5.89 -1.75 22.00
N PRO A 201 -7.17 -1.50 21.68
CA PRO A 201 -8.11 -2.58 21.36
C PRO A 201 -7.68 -3.35 20.09
N VAL A 202 -7.04 -2.71 19.12
CA VAL A 202 -6.49 -3.38 17.93
C VAL A 202 -5.39 -4.37 18.32
N TRP A 203 -4.50 -4.00 19.24
CA TRP A 203 -3.45 -4.89 19.76
C TRP A 203 -4.05 -6.09 20.51
N ILE A 204 -5.04 -5.85 21.38
CA ILE A 204 -5.74 -6.91 22.14
C ILE A 204 -6.39 -7.89 21.16
N ALA A 205 -7.13 -7.38 20.17
CA ALA A 205 -7.76 -8.20 19.15
C ALA A 205 -6.74 -9.02 18.32
N ALA A 206 -5.64 -8.40 17.94
CA ALA A 206 -4.55 -9.08 17.23
C ALA A 206 -3.89 -10.16 18.10
N ALA A 207 -3.66 -9.88 19.40
CA ALA A 207 -3.08 -10.82 20.34
C ALA A 207 -3.99 -12.02 20.62
N MET A 208 -5.30 -11.85 20.57
CA MET A 208 -6.25 -12.95 20.82
C MET A 208 -6.55 -13.77 19.56
N LEU A 209 -6.68 -13.13 18.40
CA LEU A 209 -7.33 -13.72 17.23
C LEU A 209 -6.38 -13.99 16.07
N LEU A 210 -5.22 -13.31 16.01
CA LEU A 210 -4.28 -13.52 14.91
C LEU A 210 -3.59 -14.89 15.04
N PRO A 211 -3.63 -15.75 14.01
CA PRO A 211 -2.96 -17.03 14.06
C PRO A 211 -1.44 -16.86 14.07
N ARG A 212 -0.73 -17.85 14.60
CA ARG A 212 0.74 -17.89 14.54
C ARG A 212 1.17 -18.12 13.08
N GLY A 213 2.14 -17.34 12.63
CA GLY A 213 2.75 -17.52 11.31
C GLY A 213 3.93 -18.47 11.40
N VAL A 214 4.02 -19.41 10.45
CA VAL A 214 5.20 -20.25 10.32
C VAL A 214 6.19 -19.54 9.39
N PRO A 215 7.47 -19.39 9.77
CA PRO A 215 8.50 -18.84 8.89
C PRO A 215 8.55 -19.61 7.56
N SER A 216 8.62 -18.90 6.45
CA SER A 216 8.63 -19.48 5.10
C SER A 216 10.04 -19.71 4.54
N THR A 217 11.08 -19.17 5.21
CA THR A 217 12.46 -19.26 4.73
C THR A 217 13.46 -19.30 5.88
N ASN A 218 14.56 -20.01 5.65
CA ASN A 218 15.74 -20.05 6.54
C ASN A 218 16.86 -19.09 6.09
N LEU A 219 16.63 -18.28 5.05
CA LEU A 219 17.65 -17.33 4.57
C LEU A 219 17.94 -16.28 5.63
N SER A 220 19.20 -15.84 5.72
CA SER A 220 19.56 -14.72 6.58
C SER A 220 18.90 -13.44 6.08
N TYR A 221 18.55 -12.54 7.00
CA TYR A 221 17.87 -11.27 6.67
C TYR A 221 18.67 -10.43 5.66
N GLY A 222 20.01 -10.34 5.81
CA GLY A 222 20.85 -9.64 4.86
C GLY A 222 20.79 -10.24 3.44
N ARG A 223 20.73 -11.58 3.32
CA ARG A 223 20.56 -12.24 2.01
C ARG A 223 19.18 -12.00 1.40
N LEU A 224 18.12 -11.91 2.21
CA LEU A 224 16.79 -11.54 1.74
C LEU A 224 16.79 -10.12 1.16
N LEU A 225 17.36 -9.14 1.87
CA LEU A 225 17.48 -7.77 1.37
C LEU A 225 18.38 -7.70 0.12
N ALA A 226 19.54 -8.36 0.13
CA ALA A 226 20.44 -8.39 -1.02
C ALA A 226 19.77 -9.00 -2.26
N SER A 227 18.83 -9.96 -2.10
CA SER A 227 18.11 -10.57 -3.20
C SER A 227 17.09 -9.64 -3.90
N LEU A 228 16.78 -8.50 -3.31
CA LEU A 228 15.90 -7.50 -3.92
C LEU A 228 16.61 -6.76 -5.07
N TRP A 229 17.91 -6.49 -4.93
CA TRP A 229 18.66 -5.72 -5.92
C TRP A 229 18.72 -6.37 -7.31
N PRO A 230 19.10 -7.68 -7.45
CA PRO A 230 19.05 -8.35 -8.74
C PRO A 230 17.67 -8.33 -9.38
N LEU A 231 16.60 -8.53 -8.59
CA LEU A 231 15.22 -8.47 -9.12
C LEU A 231 14.90 -7.11 -9.77
N ALA A 232 15.33 -6.03 -9.11
CA ALA A 232 15.13 -4.68 -9.67
C ALA A 232 16.05 -4.40 -10.86
N ARG A 233 17.33 -4.83 -10.80
CA ARG A 233 18.33 -4.56 -11.82
C ARG A 233 18.10 -5.34 -13.10
N ASP A 234 17.81 -6.64 -13.01
CA ASP A 234 17.88 -7.55 -14.15
C ASP A 234 16.55 -7.64 -14.91
N HIS A 235 15.42 -7.22 -14.26
CA HIS A 235 14.10 -7.33 -14.86
C HIS A 235 13.50 -5.96 -15.21
N ARG A 236 13.61 -5.58 -16.50
CA ARG A 236 13.03 -4.33 -17.02
C ARG A 236 11.53 -4.15 -16.72
N PRO A 237 10.65 -5.17 -16.86
CA PRO A 237 9.23 -5.00 -16.55
C PRO A 237 8.96 -4.61 -15.10
N ILE A 238 9.77 -5.12 -14.15
CA ILE A 238 9.68 -4.75 -12.73
C ILE A 238 10.03 -3.27 -12.56
N ARG A 239 11.18 -2.81 -13.09
CA ARG A 239 11.59 -1.40 -13.01
C ARG A 239 10.57 -0.45 -13.63
N GLU A 240 10.07 -0.77 -14.82
CA GLU A 240 9.07 0.02 -15.51
C GLU A 240 7.78 0.13 -14.68
N SER A 241 7.29 -0.99 -14.14
CA SER A 241 6.11 -1.00 -13.28
C SER A 241 6.33 -0.20 -11.99
N MET A 242 7.51 -0.29 -11.37
CA MET A 242 7.89 0.48 -10.18
C MET A 242 7.89 1.99 -10.46
N ILE A 243 8.55 2.42 -11.54
CA ILE A 243 8.67 3.85 -11.87
C ILE A 243 7.30 4.43 -12.25
N VAL A 244 6.57 3.76 -13.14
CA VAL A 244 5.24 4.24 -13.56
C VAL A 244 4.31 4.36 -12.36
N GLN A 245 4.28 3.35 -11.47
CA GLN A 245 3.40 3.40 -10.31
C GLN A 245 3.85 4.44 -9.28
N ALA A 246 5.15 4.63 -9.10
CA ALA A 246 5.68 5.69 -8.24
C ALA A 246 5.24 7.08 -8.72
N LEU A 247 5.26 7.33 -10.03
CA LEU A 247 4.78 8.58 -10.62
C LEU A 247 3.26 8.77 -10.46
N LEU A 248 2.47 7.72 -10.71
CA LEU A 248 1.02 7.78 -10.50
C LEU A 248 0.66 7.99 -9.01
N TRP A 249 1.44 7.37 -8.10
CA TRP A 249 1.24 7.53 -6.65
C TRP A 249 1.70 8.90 -6.15
N ALA A 250 2.69 9.50 -6.81
CA ALA A 250 3.09 10.90 -6.60
C ALA A 250 1.95 11.85 -6.98
N CYS A 251 1.33 11.66 -8.15
CA CYS A 251 0.13 12.41 -8.57
C CYS A 251 -0.99 12.31 -7.53
N PHE A 252 -1.31 11.09 -7.11
CA PHE A 252 -2.35 10.82 -6.13
C PHE A 252 -2.11 11.55 -4.81
N ASN A 253 -0.91 11.41 -4.24
CA ASN A 253 -0.61 12.02 -2.96
C ASN A 253 -0.42 13.54 -3.06
N ALA A 254 0.08 14.07 -4.18
CA ALA A 254 0.15 15.50 -4.43
C ALA A 254 -1.26 16.15 -4.41
N PHE A 255 -2.26 15.49 -4.98
CA PHE A 255 -3.64 15.94 -4.90
C PHE A 255 -4.18 15.87 -3.47
N TRP A 256 -4.12 14.67 -2.84
CA TRP A 256 -4.78 14.44 -1.56
C TRP A 256 -4.20 15.25 -0.40
N VAL A 257 -2.89 15.53 -0.40
CA VAL A 257 -2.26 16.35 0.64
C VAL A 257 -2.67 17.82 0.54
N ASN A 258 -2.83 18.32 -0.69
CA ASN A 258 -3.18 19.72 -0.93
C ASN A 258 -4.69 20.00 -0.97
N LEU A 259 -5.55 18.97 -0.98
CA LEU A 259 -7.00 19.11 -1.01
C LEU A 259 -7.54 19.92 0.17
N ALA A 260 -7.05 19.68 1.39
CA ALA A 260 -7.48 20.39 2.57
C ALA A 260 -7.12 21.89 2.49
N ALA A 261 -5.94 22.20 1.97
CA ALA A 261 -5.51 23.58 1.74
C ALA A 261 -6.33 24.27 0.63
N LEU A 262 -6.64 23.57 -0.46
CA LEU A 262 -7.51 24.08 -1.52
C LEU A 262 -8.91 24.40 -0.98
N LEU A 263 -9.50 23.52 -0.19
CA LEU A 263 -10.84 23.74 0.37
C LEU A 263 -10.88 24.87 1.40
N ALA A 264 -9.84 24.99 2.22
CA ALA A 264 -9.76 26.02 3.27
C ALA A 264 -9.46 27.43 2.72
N ASN A 265 -8.48 27.53 1.83
CA ASN A 265 -7.94 28.81 1.33
C ASN A 265 -8.54 29.22 -0.03
N GLY A 266 -9.23 28.31 -0.72
CA GLY A 266 -9.93 28.58 -1.96
C GLY A 266 -11.27 29.29 -1.73
N PRO A 267 -12.05 29.52 -2.80
CA PRO A 267 -13.33 30.26 -2.72
C PRO A 267 -14.40 29.57 -1.87
N TRP A 268 -14.17 28.31 -1.47
CA TRP A 268 -15.16 27.49 -0.76
C TRP A 268 -15.12 27.69 0.76
N HIS A 269 -14.00 28.11 1.34
CA HIS A 269 -13.80 28.30 2.79
C HIS A 269 -14.27 27.08 3.62
N LEU A 270 -14.02 25.86 3.13
CA LEU A 270 -14.46 24.62 3.73
C LEU A 270 -13.35 24.04 4.64
N GLY A 271 -13.71 23.71 5.87
CA GLY A 271 -12.77 23.20 6.88
C GLY A 271 -12.37 21.72 6.69
N SER A 272 -11.54 21.23 7.62
CA SER A 272 -10.96 19.86 7.62
C SER A 272 -12.01 18.75 7.57
N ALA A 273 -13.19 18.95 8.13
CA ALA A 273 -14.29 17.98 8.07
C ALA A 273 -14.74 17.72 6.62
N TRP A 274 -14.79 18.74 5.77
CA TRP A 274 -15.10 18.59 4.35
C TRP A 274 -13.99 17.88 3.60
N ALA A 275 -12.72 18.22 3.88
CA ALA A 275 -11.58 17.51 3.30
C ALA A 275 -11.59 16.02 3.66
N GLY A 276 -11.93 15.69 4.92
CA GLY A 276 -12.16 14.32 5.36
C GLY A 276 -13.32 13.64 4.65
N GLY A 277 -14.43 14.37 4.44
CA GLY A 277 -15.62 13.91 3.72
C GLY A 277 -15.36 13.52 2.27
N PHE A 278 -14.42 14.20 1.59
CA PHE A 278 -13.95 13.80 0.24
C PHE A 278 -13.36 12.38 0.22
N GLY A 279 -12.91 11.84 1.36
CA GLY A 279 -12.53 10.43 1.48
C GLY A 279 -13.64 9.49 1.03
N ILE A 280 -14.92 9.83 1.29
CA ILE A 280 -16.10 9.03 0.85
C ILE A 280 -16.19 9.00 -0.67
N ILE A 281 -15.87 10.10 -1.34
CA ILE A 281 -15.81 10.18 -2.81
C ILE A 281 -14.67 9.29 -3.33
N GLY A 282 -13.50 9.29 -2.66
CA GLY A 282 -12.38 8.43 -2.97
C GLY A 282 -12.67 6.93 -2.81
N ALA A 283 -13.72 6.54 -2.05
CA ALA A 283 -14.16 5.15 -1.98
C ALA A 283 -14.64 4.60 -3.35
N ALA A 284 -15.06 5.46 -4.27
CA ALA A 284 -15.32 5.07 -5.67
C ALA A 284 -14.08 4.45 -6.34
N GLY A 285 -12.86 4.89 -5.96
CA GLY A 285 -11.60 4.29 -6.40
C GLY A 285 -11.44 2.83 -5.97
N ALA A 286 -11.96 2.43 -4.80
CA ALA A 286 -11.92 1.04 -4.36
C ALA A 286 -12.72 0.11 -5.29
N LEU A 287 -13.85 0.57 -5.79
CA LEU A 287 -14.64 -0.15 -6.82
C LEU A 287 -13.87 -0.22 -8.14
N ALA A 288 -13.17 0.84 -8.49
CA ALA A 288 -12.36 0.90 -9.69
C ALA A 288 -11.19 -0.09 -9.70
N ALA A 289 -10.59 -0.41 -8.55
CA ALA A 289 -9.55 -1.43 -8.46
C ALA A 289 -10.03 -2.79 -8.96
N SER A 290 -11.26 -3.18 -8.64
CA SER A 290 -11.87 -4.43 -9.11
C SER A 290 -12.18 -4.40 -10.62
N LEU A 291 -12.61 -3.25 -11.14
CA LEU A 291 -12.83 -3.04 -12.57
C LEU A 291 -11.51 -3.05 -13.34
N GLY A 292 -10.48 -2.41 -12.79
CA GLY A 292 -9.11 -2.42 -13.31
C GLY A 292 -8.55 -3.84 -13.41
N GLY A 293 -8.75 -4.68 -12.38
CA GLY A 293 -8.37 -6.09 -12.39
C GLY A 293 -9.04 -6.86 -13.52
N ARG A 294 -10.37 -6.76 -13.66
CA ARG A 294 -11.12 -7.40 -14.77
C ARG A 294 -10.69 -6.89 -16.14
N ALA A 295 -10.38 -5.61 -16.27
CA ALA A 295 -9.86 -5.06 -17.51
C ALA A 295 -8.47 -5.60 -17.83
N THR A 296 -7.63 -5.79 -16.81
CA THR A 296 -6.29 -6.39 -16.91
C THR A 296 -6.36 -7.83 -17.42
N ASP A 297 -7.31 -8.63 -16.90
CA ASP A 297 -7.52 -10.01 -17.35
C ASP A 297 -7.97 -10.09 -18.82
N LYS A 298 -8.80 -9.11 -19.27
CA LYS A 298 -9.36 -9.10 -20.64
C LYS A 298 -8.44 -8.46 -21.68
N ARG A 299 -7.76 -7.38 -21.35
CA ARG A 299 -7.00 -6.54 -22.29
C ARG A 299 -5.49 -6.61 -22.10
N GLY A 300 -5.04 -7.34 -21.09
CA GLY A 300 -3.64 -7.42 -20.67
C GLY A 300 -3.20 -6.22 -19.82
N PRO A 301 -2.24 -6.42 -18.90
CA PRO A 301 -1.84 -5.42 -17.93
C PRO A 301 -1.23 -4.16 -18.57
N ARG A 302 -0.50 -4.30 -19.67
CA ARG A 302 0.18 -3.17 -20.33
C ARG A 302 -0.82 -2.15 -20.90
N SER A 303 -1.89 -2.61 -21.54
CA SER A 303 -2.92 -1.71 -22.11
C SER A 303 -3.71 -0.98 -21.04
N VAL A 304 -3.98 -1.65 -19.90
CA VAL A 304 -4.67 -1.01 -18.78
C VAL A 304 -3.78 0.02 -18.08
N VAL A 305 -2.47 -0.23 -17.97
CA VAL A 305 -1.50 0.76 -17.46
C VAL A 305 -1.48 2.00 -18.37
N ALA A 306 -1.44 1.83 -19.70
CA ALA A 306 -1.50 2.95 -20.65
C ALA A 306 -2.79 3.77 -20.48
N ALA A 307 -3.94 3.11 -20.36
CA ALA A 307 -5.22 3.76 -20.10
C ALA A 307 -5.22 4.50 -18.75
N SER A 308 -4.67 3.89 -17.69
CA SER A 308 -4.55 4.49 -16.37
C SER A 308 -3.75 5.79 -16.39
N ILE A 309 -2.62 5.82 -17.09
CA ILE A 309 -1.81 7.03 -17.27
C ILE A 309 -2.63 8.14 -17.95
N GLY A 310 -3.35 7.80 -19.02
CA GLY A 310 -4.23 8.75 -19.71
C GLY A 310 -5.35 9.27 -18.81
N ILE A 311 -5.99 8.39 -18.04
CA ILE A 311 -7.07 8.74 -17.09
C ILE A 311 -6.52 9.67 -15.99
N VAL A 312 -5.35 9.40 -15.40
CA VAL A 312 -4.73 10.27 -14.39
C VAL A 312 -4.39 11.63 -14.98
N THR A 313 -3.83 11.68 -16.19
CA THR A 313 -3.52 12.96 -16.86
C THR A 313 -4.80 13.76 -17.13
N ALA A 314 -5.86 13.10 -17.62
CA ALA A 314 -7.16 13.74 -17.84
C ALA A 314 -7.80 14.22 -16.52
N ALA A 315 -7.61 13.51 -15.41
CA ALA A 315 -8.07 13.96 -14.10
C ALA A 315 -7.45 15.31 -13.72
N PHE A 316 -6.15 15.53 -13.96
CA PHE A 316 -5.51 16.81 -13.67
C PHE A 316 -5.97 17.92 -14.59
N LEU A 317 -6.36 17.62 -15.84
CA LEU A 317 -7.02 18.60 -16.71
C LEU A 317 -8.40 19.03 -16.16
N LEU A 318 -9.18 18.10 -15.63
CA LEU A 318 -10.45 18.41 -14.93
C LEU A 318 -10.21 19.21 -13.64
N LEU A 319 -9.19 18.82 -12.87
CA LEU A 319 -8.81 19.48 -11.62
C LEU A 319 -8.26 20.90 -11.83
N ALA A 320 -7.90 21.30 -13.06
CA ALA A 320 -7.57 22.68 -13.39
C ALA A 320 -8.75 23.64 -13.11
N GLY A 321 -10.00 23.16 -13.24
CA GLY A 321 -11.20 23.93 -12.92
C GLY A 321 -11.68 23.79 -11.47
N ALA A 322 -10.93 23.11 -10.59
CA ALA A 322 -11.36 22.82 -9.21
C ALA A 322 -11.51 24.08 -8.33
N GLU A 323 -10.79 25.16 -8.62
CA GLU A 323 -10.93 26.43 -7.90
C GLU A 323 -12.24 27.17 -8.24
N SER A 324 -12.83 26.90 -9.40
CA SER A 324 -14.05 27.54 -9.86
C SER A 324 -15.31 26.66 -9.74
N SER A 325 -15.13 25.32 -9.59
CA SER A 325 -16.25 24.39 -9.61
C SER A 325 -16.02 23.17 -8.72
N LEU A 326 -16.83 23.05 -7.67
CA LEU A 326 -16.87 21.84 -6.82
C LEU A 326 -17.24 20.58 -7.62
N ALA A 327 -18.05 20.71 -8.67
CA ALA A 327 -18.39 19.57 -9.52
C ALA A 327 -17.15 19.06 -10.28
N LEU A 328 -16.33 19.95 -10.82
CA LEU A 328 -15.07 19.57 -11.46
C LEU A 328 -14.07 18.96 -10.46
N LEU A 329 -14.03 19.46 -9.22
CA LEU A 329 -13.23 18.87 -8.16
C LEU A 329 -13.70 17.44 -7.87
N VAL A 330 -15.00 17.20 -7.64
CA VAL A 330 -15.57 15.87 -7.35
C VAL A 330 -15.32 14.89 -8.50
N ILE A 331 -15.61 15.31 -9.75
CA ILE A 331 -15.39 14.45 -10.92
C ILE A 331 -13.90 14.15 -11.09
N GLY A 332 -13.05 15.17 -10.93
CA GLY A 332 -11.60 15.03 -11.01
C GLY A 332 -11.04 14.03 -10.00
N VAL A 333 -11.53 14.04 -8.74
CA VAL A 333 -11.17 13.06 -7.70
C VAL A 333 -11.55 11.65 -8.11
N ILE A 334 -12.80 11.45 -8.55
CA ILE A 334 -13.28 10.12 -8.97
C ILE A 334 -12.43 9.59 -10.12
N VAL A 335 -12.16 10.42 -11.13
CA VAL A 335 -11.35 10.03 -12.30
C VAL A 335 -9.91 9.74 -11.90
N LEU A 336 -9.32 10.55 -11.01
CA LEU A 336 -7.98 10.34 -10.48
C LEU A 336 -7.87 8.98 -9.76
N ASP A 337 -8.80 8.69 -8.86
CA ASP A 337 -8.81 7.47 -8.08
C ASP A 337 -8.99 6.23 -8.98
N ILE A 338 -9.90 6.29 -9.97
CA ILE A 338 -10.08 5.24 -10.97
C ILE A 338 -8.77 4.95 -11.71
N GLY A 339 -8.09 5.99 -12.19
CA GLY A 339 -6.84 5.86 -12.93
C GLY A 339 -5.73 5.25 -12.07
N VAL A 340 -5.51 5.81 -10.88
CA VAL A 340 -4.42 5.39 -10.00
C VAL A 340 -4.62 3.96 -9.48
N GLN A 341 -5.83 3.59 -9.05
CA GLN A 341 -6.11 2.26 -8.52
C GLN A 341 -6.07 1.18 -9.61
N SER A 342 -6.58 1.48 -10.81
CA SER A 342 -6.46 0.57 -11.96
C SER A 342 -4.99 0.38 -12.37
N GLY A 343 -4.20 1.46 -12.36
CA GLY A 343 -2.76 1.41 -12.60
C GLY A 343 -2.02 0.58 -11.57
N LEU A 344 -2.36 0.74 -10.27
CA LEU A 344 -1.75 0.00 -9.16
C LEU A 344 -1.88 -1.52 -9.36
N VAL A 345 -3.11 -1.99 -9.60
CA VAL A 345 -3.38 -3.43 -9.79
C VAL A 345 -2.70 -3.96 -11.04
N SER A 346 -2.77 -3.22 -12.16
CA SER A 346 -2.24 -3.67 -13.44
C SER A 346 -0.70 -3.70 -13.47
N ASN A 347 -0.03 -2.67 -12.91
CA ASN A 347 1.43 -2.65 -12.77
C ASN A 347 1.92 -3.76 -11.82
N GLN A 348 1.19 -4.01 -10.73
CA GLN A 348 1.51 -5.08 -9.78
C GLN A 348 1.40 -6.46 -10.45
N THR A 349 0.31 -6.71 -11.19
CA THR A 349 0.11 -7.95 -11.97
C THR A 349 1.24 -8.16 -12.95
N ARG A 350 1.64 -7.10 -13.68
CA ARG A 350 2.75 -7.14 -14.63
C ARG A 350 4.08 -7.47 -13.96
N ALA A 351 4.35 -6.87 -12.81
CA ALA A 351 5.58 -7.14 -12.06
C ALA A 351 5.61 -8.58 -11.53
N PHE A 352 4.50 -9.11 -11.02
CA PHE A 352 4.40 -10.47 -10.49
C PHE A 352 4.53 -11.56 -11.55
N ALA A 353 4.15 -11.28 -12.80
CA ALA A 353 4.28 -12.21 -13.91
C ALA A 353 5.74 -12.53 -14.26
N VAL A 354 6.71 -11.71 -13.84
CA VAL A 354 8.14 -11.91 -14.13
C VAL A 354 8.73 -13.12 -13.41
N ASP A 355 8.44 -13.26 -12.11
CA ASP A 355 8.86 -14.41 -11.31
C ASP A 355 7.77 -14.78 -10.28
N PRO A 356 6.92 -15.76 -10.59
CA PRO A 356 5.87 -16.24 -9.69
C PRO A 356 6.38 -16.76 -8.34
N LYS A 357 7.64 -17.21 -8.25
CA LYS A 357 8.26 -17.70 -7.01
C LYS A 357 8.78 -16.57 -6.11
N ALA A 358 9.01 -15.39 -6.68
CA ALA A 358 9.54 -14.22 -5.99
C ALA A 358 8.49 -13.15 -5.68
N GLN A 359 7.19 -13.43 -5.80
CA GLN A 359 6.10 -12.45 -5.67
C GLN A 359 6.18 -11.61 -4.40
N GLY A 360 6.51 -12.19 -3.25
CA GLY A 360 6.65 -11.44 -1.98
C GLY A 360 7.76 -10.39 -2.05
N ARG A 361 8.92 -10.74 -2.62
CA ARG A 361 10.06 -9.84 -2.82
C ARG A 361 9.77 -8.76 -3.85
N ILE A 362 9.12 -9.13 -4.96
CA ILE A 362 8.69 -8.18 -6.00
C ILE A 362 7.67 -7.21 -5.41
N ASN A 363 6.73 -7.69 -4.58
CA ASN A 363 5.76 -6.82 -3.89
C ASN A 363 6.44 -5.81 -2.96
N SER A 364 7.44 -6.25 -2.19
CA SER A 364 8.22 -5.35 -1.32
C SER A 364 8.87 -4.24 -2.15
N LEU A 365 9.56 -4.57 -3.24
CA LEU A 365 10.17 -3.59 -4.15
C LEU A 365 9.14 -2.64 -4.76
N TYR A 366 8.09 -3.20 -5.33
CA TYR A 366 7.03 -2.46 -6.02
C TYR A 366 6.34 -1.47 -5.09
N MET A 367 5.92 -1.92 -3.91
CA MET A 367 5.26 -1.07 -2.93
C MET A 367 6.21 -0.04 -2.32
N THR A 368 7.47 -0.41 -2.06
CA THR A 368 8.49 0.56 -1.59
C THR A 368 8.66 1.70 -2.61
N ALA A 369 8.82 1.38 -3.89
CA ALA A 369 8.92 2.40 -4.93
C ALA A 369 7.64 3.25 -5.04
N THR A 370 6.47 2.63 -4.98
CA THR A 370 5.17 3.30 -5.01
C THR A 370 5.06 4.34 -3.90
N PHE A 371 5.28 3.96 -2.65
CA PHE A 371 5.16 4.87 -1.50
C PHE A 371 6.30 5.88 -1.41
N SER A 372 7.51 5.54 -1.87
CA SER A 372 8.60 6.52 -2.03
C SER A 372 8.23 7.59 -3.05
N GLY A 373 7.63 7.20 -4.18
CA GLY A 373 7.07 8.15 -5.16
C GLY A 373 6.01 9.04 -4.55
N GLY A 374 5.10 8.48 -3.75
CA GLY A 374 4.09 9.24 -3.01
C GLY A 374 4.70 10.28 -2.06
N ALA A 375 5.72 9.89 -1.28
CA ALA A 375 6.42 10.78 -0.37
C ALA A 375 7.09 11.95 -1.12
N LEU A 376 7.79 11.66 -2.23
CA LEU A 376 8.36 12.69 -3.09
C LEU A 376 7.28 13.61 -3.69
N GLY A 377 6.17 13.03 -4.12
CA GLY A 377 5.01 13.78 -4.63
C GLY A 377 4.47 14.78 -3.60
N VAL A 378 4.34 14.37 -2.33
CA VAL A 378 3.91 15.24 -1.23
C VAL A 378 4.90 16.40 -1.02
N VAL A 379 6.19 16.10 -0.88
CA VAL A 379 7.21 17.13 -0.60
C VAL A 379 7.29 18.15 -1.74
N ILE A 380 7.33 17.68 -2.99
CA ILE A 380 7.40 18.55 -4.16
C ILE A 380 6.11 19.39 -4.30
N SER A 381 4.95 18.75 -4.12
CA SER A 381 3.67 19.44 -4.27
C SER A 381 3.44 20.51 -3.18
N GLY A 382 3.88 20.30 -1.95
CA GLY A 382 3.80 21.30 -0.90
C GLY A 382 4.60 22.56 -1.24
N TRP A 383 5.82 22.40 -1.81
CA TRP A 383 6.59 23.53 -2.31
C TRP A 383 5.92 24.23 -3.50
N LEU A 384 5.36 23.44 -4.45
CA LEU A 384 4.65 23.99 -5.61
C LEU A 384 3.38 24.74 -5.19
N MET A 385 2.62 24.20 -4.23
CA MET A 385 1.41 24.84 -3.71
C MET A 385 1.73 26.19 -3.07
N THR A 386 2.81 26.27 -2.31
CA THR A 386 3.27 27.52 -1.67
C THR A 386 3.72 28.56 -2.70
N ARG A 387 4.36 28.15 -3.81
CA ARG A 387 4.95 29.05 -4.80
C ARG A 387 4.01 29.43 -5.94
N TYR A 388 3.20 28.51 -6.40
CA TYR A 388 2.38 28.61 -7.61
C TYR A 388 0.90 28.32 -7.37
N GLY A 389 0.49 28.06 -6.14
CA GLY A 389 -0.89 27.71 -5.80
C GLY A 389 -1.35 26.41 -6.46
N TRP A 390 -2.65 26.28 -6.63
CA TRP A 390 -3.27 25.09 -7.21
C TRP A 390 -2.82 24.78 -8.65
N SER A 391 -2.58 25.81 -9.45
CA SER A 391 -2.06 25.63 -10.82
C SER A 391 -0.73 24.88 -10.84
N GLY A 392 0.15 25.07 -9.83
CA GLY A 392 1.39 24.32 -9.67
C GLY A 392 1.14 22.82 -9.50
N ILE A 393 0.13 22.45 -8.71
CA ILE A 393 -0.27 21.04 -8.50
C ILE A 393 -0.80 20.41 -9.78
N VAL A 394 -1.63 21.16 -10.52
CA VAL A 394 -2.19 20.69 -11.81
C VAL A 394 -1.09 20.43 -12.82
N ILE A 395 -0.19 21.40 -13.02
CA ILE A 395 0.93 21.26 -13.96
C ILE A 395 1.83 20.08 -13.54
N PHE A 396 2.14 19.97 -12.26
CA PHE A 396 2.93 18.85 -11.72
C PHE A 396 2.31 17.49 -12.05
N GLY A 397 1.00 17.32 -11.82
CA GLY A 397 0.31 16.09 -12.12
C GLY A 397 0.32 15.75 -13.62
N ILE A 398 0.12 16.75 -14.49
CA ILE A 398 0.20 16.56 -15.94
C ILE A 398 1.61 16.14 -16.36
N VAL A 399 2.65 16.82 -15.85
CA VAL A 399 4.05 16.50 -16.16
C VAL A 399 4.40 15.08 -15.72
N LEU A 400 4.01 14.68 -14.51
CA LEU A 400 4.24 13.32 -14.03
C LEU A 400 3.50 12.28 -14.89
N GLY A 401 2.27 12.57 -15.34
CA GLY A 401 1.52 11.73 -16.25
C GLY A 401 2.24 11.56 -17.60
N LEU A 402 2.76 12.64 -18.18
CA LEU A 402 3.55 12.59 -19.40
C LEU A 402 4.86 11.82 -19.23
N VAL A 403 5.57 12.02 -18.12
CA VAL A 403 6.78 11.24 -17.79
C VAL A 403 6.45 9.76 -17.65
N ALA A 404 5.35 9.42 -16.97
CA ALA A 404 4.88 8.04 -16.85
C ALA A 404 4.58 7.43 -18.23
N ALA A 405 3.97 8.20 -19.13
CA ALA A 405 3.73 7.78 -20.52
C ALA A 405 5.04 7.51 -21.25
N LEU A 406 6.01 8.42 -21.17
CA LEU A 406 7.34 8.24 -21.78
C LEU A 406 8.02 6.97 -21.28
N VAL A 407 8.03 6.74 -19.97
CA VAL A 407 8.60 5.52 -19.36
C VAL A 407 7.88 4.28 -19.87
N HIS A 408 6.54 4.30 -19.90
CA HIS A 408 5.74 3.17 -20.33
C HIS A 408 5.95 2.83 -21.82
N TRP A 409 6.04 3.83 -22.71
CA TRP A 409 6.23 3.60 -24.15
C TRP A 409 7.68 3.32 -24.53
N SER A 410 8.67 3.83 -23.80
CA SER A 410 10.07 3.47 -24.04
C SER A 410 10.33 1.97 -23.84
N GLY A 411 9.48 1.30 -23.06
CA GLY A 411 9.51 -0.13 -22.77
C GLY A 411 8.85 -1.01 -23.82
N LYS A 412 8.96 -0.74 -25.15
CA LYS A 412 8.38 -1.61 -26.19
C LYS A 412 8.81 -3.07 -25.97
N PRO A 413 7.87 -4.04 -26.04
CA PRO A 413 8.23 -5.45 -26.01
C PRO A 413 9.15 -5.75 -27.19
N ARG A 414 10.30 -6.40 -26.96
CA ARG A 414 11.01 -7.06 -28.04
C ARG A 414 10.09 -8.16 -28.59
N ARG A 415 10.08 -8.39 -29.91
CA ARG A 415 9.27 -9.41 -30.61
C ARG A 415 9.45 -10.81 -30.03
N GLU A 416 10.48 -11.06 -29.24
CA GLU A 416 10.78 -12.34 -28.58
C GLU A 416 9.82 -12.72 -27.44
N ASP A 417 9.11 -11.75 -26.82
CA ASP A 417 8.16 -12.02 -25.74
C ASP A 417 6.78 -12.50 -26.23
N VAL A 418 6.56 -12.58 -27.55
CA VAL A 418 5.28 -12.95 -28.17
C VAL A 418 5.16 -14.47 -28.42
N PHE A 419 6.26 -15.23 -28.39
CA PHE A 419 6.28 -16.65 -28.76
C PHE A 419 6.41 -17.63 -27.58
N SER A 420 6.28 -17.18 -26.31
CA SER A 420 6.22 -18.04 -25.13
C SER A 420 4.79 -18.15 -24.56
N ARG A 421 3.83 -18.38 -25.43
CA ARG A 421 2.47 -18.80 -25.04
C ARG A 421 2.18 -20.20 -25.56
#